data_4c05a512e940f0c23f915bdb53f9b1b3
#
_entry.id   4c05a512e940f0c23f915bdb53f9b1b3
#
_cell.length_a   1.000
_cell.length_b   1.000
_cell.length_c   1.000
_cell.angle_alpha   90.00
_cell.angle_beta   90.00
_cell.angle_gamma   90.00
#
_symmetry.space_group_name_H-M   'P 1'
#
loop_
_entity.id
_entity.type
_entity.pdbx_description
1 polymer ?
#
loop_
_entity_poly.entity_id
_entity_poly.type
_entity_poly.pdbx_seq_one_letter_code
_entity_poly.pdbx_strand_id
1 'polypeptide(L)'
;RENDVPMLGVCLGMQLTCIEFARHVLHLDGANSAELDPNTKYPIIDIMRDQIDIEDMGGTLRLGLYPCKLKPGSKAAAAYGNQEVVQRRHRHRYEFNTKFREQFEAEGFVFSGVSPDNRLMEVVELPDKKFFVAAQYHPEYHSRPNHAEELYTAFVTAAVENAK
;
A
#
# COMPACT_ATOMS: atom_id res chain seq x y z
N ARG A 1 12.39 3.82 -7.43
CA ARG A 1 11.40 4.41 -8.34
C ARG A 1 12.08 5.02 -9.58
N GLU A 2 13.04 5.90 -9.41
CA GLU A 2 13.69 6.62 -10.52
C GLU A 2 14.46 5.70 -11.47
N ASN A 3 15.09 4.67 -10.95
CA ASN A 3 15.89 3.72 -11.73
C ASN A 3 15.10 2.50 -12.23
N ASP A 4 13.79 2.51 -12.08
CA ASP A 4 12.89 1.40 -12.47
C ASP A 4 13.33 0.03 -11.93
N VAL A 5 13.87 0.03 -10.71
CA VAL A 5 14.22 -1.21 -10.01
C VAL A 5 12.94 -1.82 -9.42
N PRO A 6 12.68 -3.13 -9.65
CA PRO A 6 11.56 -3.80 -9.03
C PRO A 6 11.52 -3.62 -7.52
N MET A 7 10.38 -3.22 -6.98
CA MET A 7 10.19 -2.91 -5.57
C MET A 7 8.88 -3.50 -5.07
N LEU A 8 8.93 -4.11 -3.89
CA LEU A 8 7.77 -4.51 -3.11
C LEU A 8 7.82 -3.86 -1.73
N GLY A 9 6.86 -2.99 -1.43
CA GLY A 9 6.68 -2.41 -0.11
C GLY A 9 5.65 -3.20 0.71
N VAL A 10 5.93 -3.45 1.99
CA VAL A 10 5.02 -4.17 2.89
C VAL A 10 4.75 -3.33 4.13
N CYS A 11 3.49 -3.11 4.47
CA CYS A 11 3.02 -2.36 5.63
C CYS A 11 3.68 -0.97 5.72
N LEU A 12 4.65 -0.76 6.62
CA LEU A 12 5.45 0.47 6.69
C LEU A 12 6.12 0.79 5.34
N GLY A 13 6.50 -0.23 4.57
CA GLY A 13 7.06 -0.06 3.23
C GLY A 13 6.09 0.63 2.27
N MET A 14 4.80 0.34 2.32
CA MET A 14 3.79 1.07 1.55
C MET A 14 3.69 2.53 2.03
N GLN A 15 3.68 2.74 3.34
CA GLN A 15 3.59 4.09 3.91
C GLN A 15 4.78 4.95 3.48
N LEU A 16 6.00 4.41 3.55
CA LEU A 16 7.21 5.09 3.09
C LEU A 16 7.20 5.34 1.58
N THR A 17 6.63 4.44 0.79
CA THR A 17 6.42 4.62 -0.65
C THR A 17 5.53 5.83 -0.94
N CYS A 18 4.42 5.96 -0.20
CA CYS A 18 3.54 7.12 -0.34
C CYS A 18 4.23 8.43 0.10
N ILE A 19 4.99 8.40 1.19
CA ILE A 19 5.74 9.58 1.67
C ILE A 19 6.83 10.00 0.65
N GLU A 20 7.56 9.02 0.09
CA GLU A 20 8.56 9.28 -0.96
C GLU A 20 7.93 9.95 -2.18
N PHE A 21 6.83 9.40 -2.67
CA PHE A 21 6.12 9.96 -3.81
C PHE A 21 5.60 11.37 -3.55
N ALA A 22 5.03 11.61 -2.36
CA ALA A 22 4.59 12.94 -1.96
C ALA A 22 5.72 13.96 -1.96
N ARG A 23 6.90 13.59 -1.46
CA ARG A 23 8.05 14.49 -1.38
C ARG A 23 8.67 14.78 -2.75
N HIS A 24 8.87 13.75 -3.55
CA HIS A 24 9.71 13.84 -4.76
C HIS A 24 8.94 13.96 -6.07
N VAL A 25 7.66 13.65 -6.09
CA VAL A 25 6.80 13.80 -7.28
C VAL A 25 5.78 14.93 -7.07
N LEU A 26 5.09 14.95 -5.92
CA LEU A 26 4.12 16.01 -5.62
C LEU A 26 4.78 17.28 -5.04
N HIS A 27 6.06 17.25 -4.76
CA HIS A 27 6.82 18.37 -4.17
C HIS A 27 6.23 18.88 -2.85
N LEU A 28 5.64 17.96 -2.05
CA LEU A 28 5.15 18.27 -0.72
C LEU A 28 6.27 18.16 0.31
N ASP A 29 7.10 19.19 0.38
CA ASP A 29 8.24 19.23 1.29
C ASP A 29 7.82 19.02 2.74
N GLY A 30 8.48 18.07 3.43
CA GLY A 30 8.15 17.71 4.80
C GLY A 30 6.95 16.75 4.93
N ALA A 31 6.40 16.23 3.82
CA ALA A 31 5.39 15.17 3.88
C ALA A 31 5.88 13.98 4.72
N ASN A 32 5.04 13.47 5.63
CA ASN A 32 5.43 12.43 6.56
C ASN A 32 4.23 11.60 7.03
N SER A 33 4.49 10.63 7.88
CA SER A 33 3.48 9.96 8.70
C SER A 33 3.27 10.74 10.00
N ALA A 34 2.01 10.94 10.41
CA ALA A 34 1.67 11.51 11.70
C ALA A 34 2.11 10.61 12.88
N GLU A 35 2.41 9.32 12.62
CA GLU A 35 3.02 8.42 13.60
C GLU A 35 4.47 8.80 13.90
N LEU A 36 5.22 9.21 12.86
CA LEU A 36 6.64 9.56 12.96
C LEU A 36 6.85 11.03 13.32
N ASP A 37 5.99 11.90 12.82
CA ASP A 37 5.98 13.34 13.09
C ASP A 37 4.54 13.84 13.22
N PRO A 38 4.01 13.95 14.45
CA PRO A 38 2.64 14.41 14.70
C PRO A 38 2.37 15.85 14.23
N ASN A 39 3.42 16.64 13.99
CA ASN A 39 3.34 18.02 13.57
C ASN A 39 3.59 18.22 12.07
N THR A 40 3.71 17.14 11.31
CA THR A 40 3.95 17.25 9.86
C THR A 40 2.88 18.09 9.18
N LYS A 41 3.32 18.97 8.29
CA LYS A 41 2.42 19.81 7.48
C LYS A 41 1.57 19.00 6.51
N TYR A 42 2.10 17.89 6.04
CA TYR A 42 1.44 17.02 5.07
C TYR A 42 1.41 15.58 5.62
N PRO A 43 0.41 15.24 6.47
CA PRO A 43 0.27 13.90 7.03
C PRO A 43 -0.29 12.94 5.95
N ILE A 44 0.60 12.43 5.11
CA ILE A 44 0.26 11.47 4.04
C ILE A 44 -0.26 10.16 4.65
N ILE A 45 0.29 9.78 5.79
CA ILE A 45 -0.14 8.66 6.60
C ILE A 45 -0.67 9.21 7.92
N ASP A 46 -1.90 8.87 8.26
CA ASP A 46 -2.60 9.43 9.42
C ASP A 46 -3.56 8.40 10.03
N ILE A 47 -4.07 8.71 11.23
CA ILE A 47 -5.18 7.95 11.81
C ILE A 47 -6.49 8.45 11.17
N MET A 48 -7.32 7.52 10.70
CA MET A 48 -8.63 7.87 10.19
C MET A 48 -9.51 8.42 11.31
N ARG A 49 -10.12 9.60 11.11
CA ARG A 49 -10.85 10.34 12.16
C ARG A 49 -12.03 9.59 12.77
N ASP A 50 -12.68 8.75 11.99
CA ASP A 50 -13.76 7.89 12.44
C ASP A 50 -13.28 6.67 13.27
N GLN A 51 -11.98 6.49 13.41
CA GLN A 51 -11.35 5.55 14.34
C GLN A 51 -10.97 6.20 15.69
N ILE A 52 -11.01 7.53 15.79
CA ILE A 52 -10.62 8.28 17.01
C ILE A 52 -11.73 8.23 18.05
N ASP A 53 -13.00 8.13 17.63
CA ASP A 53 -14.17 8.13 18.53
C ASP A 53 -14.44 6.76 19.19
N ILE A 54 -13.63 5.75 18.92
CA ILE A 54 -13.73 4.45 19.59
C ILE A 54 -12.80 4.47 20.80
N GLU A 55 -13.32 4.83 21.95
CA GLU A 55 -12.60 4.96 23.24
C GLU A 55 -12.00 3.67 23.80
N ASP A 56 -12.17 2.52 23.15
CA ASP A 56 -11.54 1.28 23.53
C ASP A 56 -10.14 1.16 22.94
N MET A 57 -9.14 0.98 23.80
CA MET A 57 -7.70 0.92 23.51
C MET A 57 -7.23 -0.14 22.50
N GLY A 58 -8.10 -0.68 21.69
CA GLY A 58 -7.83 -1.59 20.56
C GLY A 58 -8.53 -1.19 19.27
N GLY A 59 -9.47 -0.22 19.32
CA GLY A 59 -10.40 0.06 18.23
C GLY A 59 -9.81 0.69 16.97
N THR A 60 -8.64 1.34 17.07
CA THR A 60 -7.95 1.93 15.91
C THR A 60 -6.96 0.98 15.23
N LEU A 61 -6.64 -0.15 15.85
CA LEU A 61 -5.71 -1.13 15.31
C LEU A 61 -6.44 -2.08 14.35
N ARG A 62 -6.09 -2.02 13.06
CA ARG A 62 -6.50 -3.06 12.14
C ARG A 62 -5.63 -4.29 12.36
N LEU A 63 -6.21 -5.27 13.04
CA LEU A 63 -5.57 -6.54 13.38
C LEU A 63 -6.42 -7.69 12.87
N GLY A 64 -5.85 -8.54 12.01
CA GLY A 64 -6.53 -9.72 11.48
C GLY A 64 -6.74 -9.70 9.98
N LEU A 65 -7.68 -10.53 9.53
CA LEU A 65 -7.96 -10.78 8.13
C LEU A 65 -9.03 -9.81 7.61
N TYR A 66 -8.70 -9.06 6.56
CA TYR A 66 -9.61 -8.10 5.94
C TYR A 66 -9.66 -8.28 4.43
N PRO A 67 -10.81 -8.02 3.79
CA PRO A 67 -10.94 -8.08 2.35
C PRO A 67 -10.29 -6.85 1.70
N CYS A 68 -9.58 -7.10 0.60
CA CYS A 68 -9.04 -6.10 -0.29
C CYS A 68 -9.61 -6.32 -1.69
N LYS A 69 -10.32 -5.33 -2.22
CA LYS A 69 -10.84 -5.33 -3.57
C LYS A 69 -9.75 -4.83 -4.52
N LEU A 70 -9.40 -5.64 -5.51
CA LEU A 70 -8.34 -5.36 -6.47
C LEU A 70 -8.86 -4.68 -7.72
N LYS A 71 -8.10 -3.73 -8.23
CA LYS A 71 -8.40 -3.04 -9.49
C LYS A 71 -8.09 -3.97 -10.67
N PRO A 72 -9.06 -4.27 -11.54
CA PRO A 72 -8.80 -5.07 -12.73
C PRO A 72 -7.68 -4.48 -13.61
N GLY A 73 -6.82 -5.34 -14.12
CA GLY A 73 -5.69 -4.96 -14.98
C GLY A 73 -4.49 -4.37 -14.24
N SER A 74 -4.50 -4.31 -12.90
CA SER A 74 -3.35 -3.91 -12.11
C SER A 74 -2.34 -5.04 -11.97
N LYS A 75 -1.07 -4.70 -11.64
CA LYS A 75 -0.02 -5.67 -11.32
C LYS A 75 -0.40 -6.50 -10.09
N ALA A 76 -1.00 -5.88 -9.10
CA ALA A 76 -1.49 -6.59 -7.92
C ALA A 76 -2.60 -7.59 -8.29
N ALA A 77 -3.58 -7.21 -9.10
CA ALA A 77 -4.62 -8.14 -9.57
C ALA A 77 -4.01 -9.31 -10.37
N ALA A 78 -3.06 -9.03 -11.26
CA ALA A 78 -2.36 -10.06 -12.04
C ALA A 78 -1.61 -11.04 -11.14
N ALA A 79 -0.91 -10.55 -10.10
CA ALA A 79 -0.21 -11.39 -9.13
C ALA A 79 -1.17 -12.37 -8.43
N TYR A 80 -2.37 -11.91 -8.09
CA TYR A 80 -3.42 -12.72 -7.45
C TYR A 80 -4.33 -13.46 -8.44
N GLY A 81 -3.88 -13.72 -9.66
CA GLY A 81 -4.64 -14.48 -10.66
C GLY A 81 -5.94 -13.80 -11.09
N ASN A 82 -5.97 -12.46 -11.06
CA ASN A 82 -7.12 -11.61 -11.39
C ASN A 82 -8.35 -11.84 -10.51
N GLN A 83 -8.16 -12.27 -9.28
CA GLN A 83 -9.23 -12.31 -8.29
C GLN A 83 -9.74 -10.89 -8.03
N GLU A 84 -11.07 -10.74 -7.91
CA GLU A 84 -11.67 -9.43 -7.61
C GLU A 84 -11.39 -9.01 -6.16
N VAL A 85 -11.42 -9.95 -5.23
CA VAL A 85 -11.23 -9.70 -3.80
C VAL A 85 -10.28 -10.75 -3.22
N VAL A 86 -9.30 -10.29 -2.46
CA VAL A 86 -8.41 -11.16 -1.68
C VAL A 86 -8.55 -10.87 -0.19
N GLN A 87 -8.31 -11.88 0.64
CA GLN A 87 -8.31 -11.73 2.10
C GLN A 87 -6.86 -11.69 2.57
N ARG A 88 -6.45 -10.60 3.24
CA ARG A 88 -5.06 -10.45 3.71
C ARG A 88 -5.01 -9.93 5.14
N ARG A 89 -3.98 -10.33 5.88
CA ARG A 89 -3.80 -9.96 7.29
C ARG A 89 -3.18 -8.58 7.42
N HIS A 90 -3.79 -7.79 8.29
CA HIS A 90 -3.32 -6.45 8.67
C HIS A 90 -2.81 -6.44 10.11
N ARG A 91 -1.86 -5.54 10.37
CA ARG A 91 -1.34 -5.23 11.71
C ARG A 91 -0.79 -3.80 11.70
N HIS A 92 -1.67 -2.82 11.60
CA HIS A 92 -1.29 -1.40 11.60
C HIS A 92 -2.44 -0.54 12.12
N ARG A 93 -2.11 0.67 12.51
CA ARG A 93 -3.05 1.67 13.04
C ARG A 93 -3.22 2.84 12.08
N TYR A 94 -2.14 3.22 11.40
CA TYR A 94 -2.09 4.36 10.50
C TYR A 94 -2.37 3.91 9.08
N GLU A 95 -3.06 4.78 8.34
CA GLU A 95 -3.55 4.53 6.98
C GLU A 95 -3.14 5.67 6.04
N PHE A 96 -3.20 5.43 4.73
CA PHE A 96 -3.06 6.49 3.75
C PHE A 96 -4.18 7.52 3.92
N ASN A 97 -3.82 8.80 4.03
CA ASN A 97 -4.77 9.90 4.16
C ASN A 97 -5.42 10.21 2.81
N THR A 98 -6.68 9.82 2.64
CA THR A 98 -7.43 9.94 1.39
C THR A 98 -7.63 11.37 0.89
N LYS A 99 -7.38 12.39 1.71
CA LYS A 99 -7.37 13.80 1.27
C LYS A 99 -6.34 14.09 0.17
N PHE A 100 -5.28 13.29 0.09
CA PHE A 100 -4.23 13.44 -0.90
C PHE A 100 -4.45 12.56 -2.13
N ARG A 101 -5.47 11.69 -2.14
CA ARG A 101 -5.69 10.68 -3.16
C ARG A 101 -5.71 11.26 -4.58
N GLU A 102 -6.49 12.29 -4.81
CA GLU A 102 -6.63 12.90 -6.14
C GLU A 102 -5.29 13.45 -6.67
N GLN A 103 -4.46 14.04 -5.79
CA GLN A 103 -3.14 14.55 -6.16
C GLN A 103 -2.21 13.41 -6.58
N PHE A 104 -2.24 12.28 -5.89
CA PHE A 104 -1.47 11.10 -6.24
C PHE A 104 -1.90 10.49 -7.56
N GLU A 105 -3.22 10.33 -7.75
CA GLU A 105 -3.79 9.76 -8.98
C GLU A 105 -3.50 10.65 -10.21
N ALA A 106 -3.48 11.96 -10.05
CA ALA A 106 -3.14 12.92 -11.12
C ALA A 106 -1.70 12.74 -11.65
N GLU A 107 -0.78 12.29 -10.81
CA GLU A 107 0.63 12.02 -11.17
C GLU A 107 0.90 10.53 -11.47
N GLY A 108 -0.16 9.76 -11.75
CA GLY A 108 -0.03 8.37 -12.20
C GLY A 108 0.15 7.33 -11.10
N PHE A 109 0.04 7.72 -9.81
CA PHE A 109 0.02 6.77 -8.71
C PHE A 109 -1.34 6.05 -8.66
N VAL A 110 -1.33 4.73 -8.66
CA VAL A 110 -2.56 3.95 -8.72
C VAL A 110 -2.83 3.25 -7.39
N PHE A 111 -4.01 3.47 -6.83
CA PHE A 111 -4.53 2.69 -5.72
C PHE A 111 -5.20 1.44 -6.30
N SER A 112 -4.42 0.38 -6.40
CA SER A 112 -4.80 -0.88 -7.06
C SER A 112 -5.48 -1.88 -6.14
N GLY A 113 -5.50 -1.62 -4.84
CA GLY A 113 -6.27 -2.35 -3.85
C GLY A 113 -6.92 -1.40 -2.85
N VAL A 114 -8.20 -1.64 -2.56
CA VAL A 114 -8.98 -0.81 -1.63
C VAL A 114 -9.87 -1.67 -0.75
N SER A 115 -10.28 -1.16 0.41
CA SER A 115 -11.35 -1.78 1.20
C SER A 115 -12.66 -1.86 0.39
N PRO A 116 -13.57 -2.81 0.66
CA PRO A 116 -14.82 -2.97 -0.11
C PRO A 116 -15.68 -1.71 -0.18
N ASP A 117 -15.63 -0.86 0.85
CA ASP A 117 -16.30 0.44 0.93
C ASP A 117 -15.52 1.58 0.25
N ASN A 118 -14.37 1.29 -0.36
CA ASN A 118 -13.42 2.21 -1.02
C ASN A 118 -12.84 3.32 -0.10
N ARG A 119 -12.89 3.14 1.22
CA ARG A 119 -12.40 4.14 2.19
C ARG A 119 -10.92 4.02 2.48
N LEU A 120 -10.38 2.80 2.49
CA LEU A 120 -8.99 2.52 2.86
C LEU A 120 -8.20 2.06 1.64
N MET A 121 -6.97 2.56 1.53
CA MET A 121 -6.05 2.22 0.46
C MET A 121 -5.16 1.05 0.91
N GLU A 122 -5.31 -0.09 0.25
CA GLU A 122 -4.70 -1.36 0.66
C GLU A 122 -3.48 -1.74 -0.17
N VAL A 123 -3.49 -1.36 -1.45
CA VAL A 123 -2.38 -1.61 -2.38
C VAL A 123 -2.19 -0.40 -3.27
N VAL A 124 -0.94 -0.06 -3.51
CA VAL A 124 -0.54 1.02 -4.43
C VAL A 124 0.46 0.51 -5.45
N GLU A 125 0.45 1.10 -6.63
CA GLU A 125 1.41 0.76 -7.68
C GLU A 125 1.70 1.92 -8.64
N LEU A 126 2.84 1.84 -9.32
CA LEU A 126 3.18 2.66 -10.49
C LEU A 126 3.13 1.76 -11.74
N PRO A 127 2.11 1.94 -12.60
CA PRO A 127 1.90 1.04 -13.75
C PRO A 127 3.00 1.13 -14.80
N ASP A 128 3.63 2.30 -14.92
CA ASP A 128 4.73 2.57 -15.86
C ASP A 128 6.05 1.88 -15.48
N LYS A 129 6.18 1.40 -14.23
CA LYS A 129 7.37 0.71 -13.73
C LYS A 129 7.29 -0.80 -13.98
N LYS A 130 8.44 -1.46 -14.10
CA LYS A 130 8.53 -2.93 -14.27
C LYS A 130 7.76 -3.67 -13.20
N PHE A 131 8.05 -3.37 -11.93
CA PHE A 131 7.30 -3.84 -10.77
C PHE A 131 7.52 -2.87 -9.61
N PHE A 132 6.56 -1.99 -9.40
CA PHE A 132 6.58 -1.07 -8.27
C PHE A 132 5.22 -1.17 -7.58
N VAL A 133 5.14 -2.04 -6.58
CA VAL A 133 3.90 -2.38 -5.87
C VAL A 133 4.16 -2.31 -4.37
N ALA A 134 3.19 -1.80 -3.61
CA ALA A 134 3.27 -1.85 -2.17
C ALA A 134 1.89 -2.11 -1.54
N ALA A 135 1.87 -2.94 -0.49
CA ALA A 135 0.67 -3.37 0.20
C ALA A 135 0.69 -2.95 1.67
N GLN A 136 -0.44 -2.48 2.19
CA GLN A 136 -0.60 -2.12 3.61
C GLN A 136 -0.69 -3.36 4.50
N TYR A 137 -1.21 -4.45 3.98
CA TYR A 137 -1.27 -5.73 4.67
C TYR A 137 0.08 -6.47 4.67
N HIS A 138 0.13 -7.59 5.36
CA HIS A 138 1.29 -8.46 5.55
C HIS A 138 1.14 -9.76 4.73
N PRO A 139 1.60 -9.80 3.47
CA PRO A 139 1.49 -10.99 2.61
C PRO A 139 2.20 -12.21 3.20
N GLU A 140 3.31 -12.01 3.95
CA GLU A 140 4.11 -13.06 4.54
C GLU A 140 3.30 -14.04 5.42
N TYR A 141 2.20 -13.60 6.01
CA TYR A 141 1.35 -14.47 6.82
C TYR A 141 0.62 -15.55 6.01
N HIS A 142 0.57 -15.42 4.69
CA HIS A 142 -0.02 -16.41 3.79
C HIS A 142 1.02 -17.34 3.16
N SER A 143 2.32 -17.03 3.27
CA SER A 143 3.39 -17.92 2.78
C SER A 143 3.48 -19.21 3.61
N ARG A 144 3.83 -20.29 2.93
CA ARG A 144 4.10 -21.62 3.49
C ARG A 144 5.36 -22.18 2.82
N PRO A 145 6.06 -23.15 3.41
CA PRO A 145 7.27 -23.73 2.82
C PRO A 145 7.09 -24.29 1.39
N ASN A 146 5.89 -24.76 1.07
CA ASN A 146 5.52 -25.33 -0.22
C ASN A 146 4.57 -24.42 -1.03
N HIS A 147 4.31 -23.21 -0.58
CA HIS A 147 3.43 -22.24 -1.24
C HIS A 147 3.89 -20.81 -0.92
N ALA A 148 4.71 -20.24 -1.80
CA ALA A 148 5.06 -18.83 -1.69
C ALA A 148 3.83 -17.95 -1.97
N GLU A 149 3.66 -16.90 -1.19
CA GLU A 149 2.58 -15.95 -1.41
C GLU A 149 2.74 -15.24 -2.76
N GLU A 150 1.64 -14.97 -3.41
CA GLU A 150 1.54 -14.59 -4.82
C GLU A 150 2.26 -13.28 -5.13
N LEU A 151 2.15 -12.29 -4.24
CA LEU A 151 2.76 -10.97 -4.44
C LEU A 151 4.30 -11.03 -4.35
N TYR A 152 4.84 -11.88 -3.45
CA TYR A 152 6.28 -12.14 -3.39
C TYR A 152 6.76 -12.88 -4.63
N THR A 153 5.99 -13.85 -5.11
CA THR A 153 6.32 -14.59 -6.35
C THR A 153 6.40 -13.64 -7.54
N ALA A 154 5.43 -12.75 -7.68
CA ALA A 154 5.42 -11.75 -8.76
C ALA A 154 6.61 -10.78 -8.65
N PHE A 155 6.94 -10.32 -7.45
CA PHE A 155 8.09 -9.45 -7.20
C PHE A 155 9.41 -10.14 -7.56
N VAL A 156 9.63 -11.37 -7.08
CA VAL A 156 10.87 -12.12 -7.37
C VAL A 156 11.00 -12.40 -8.86
N THR A 157 9.91 -12.75 -9.54
CA THR A 157 9.89 -12.92 -11.00
C THR A 157 10.36 -11.65 -11.71
N ALA A 158 9.79 -10.51 -11.38
CA ALA A 158 10.19 -9.23 -11.96
C ALA A 158 11.65 -8.86 -11.65
N ALA A 159 12.13 -9.16 -10.44
CA ALA A 159 13.53 -8.94 -10.06
C ALA A 159 14.51 -9.81 -10.87
N VAL A 160 14.18 -11.08 -11.09
CA VAL A 160 14.99 -11.99 -11.92
C VAL A 160 15.00 -11.54 -13.39
N GLU A 161 13.88 -11.08 -13.91
CA GLU A 161 13.80 -10.55 -15.27
C GLU A 161 14.60 -9.27 -15.44
N ASN A 162 14.60 -8.40 -14.42
CA ASN A 162 15.37 -7.17 -14.43
C ASN A 162 16.90 -7.38 -14.33
N ALA A 163 17.35 -8.52 -13.84
CA ALA A 163 18.76 -8.87 -13.71
C ALA A 163 19.39 -9.45 -14.98
N LYS A 164 18.59 -9.74 -16.00
CA LYS A 164 19.02 -10.24 -17.32
C LYS A 164 19.39 -9.09 -18.25
#